data_6dac290cd38910899fb6300f5ce283c8
#
_entry.id   6dac290cd38910899fb6300f5ce283c8
#
_cell.length_a   1.000
_cell.length_b   1.000
_cell.length_c   1.000
_cell.angle_alpha   90.00
_cell.angle_beta   90.00
_cell.angle_gamma   90.00
#
_symmetry.space_group_name_H-M   'P 1'
#
loop_
_entity.id
_entity.type
_entity.pdbx_description
1 polymer ?
#
loop_
_entity_poly.entity_id
_entity_poly.type
_entity_poly.pdbx_seq_one_letter_code
_entity_poly.pdbx_strand_id
1 'polypeptide(L)'
;VLHYLKVALRNLLKYKTHSFISALCLAVGIVCYTIVCFFMQEWSKLENLPDSERRIRITVNQKQSSFFRASEIKRLEEQSISGLECLTIQSFNNSTEIEVIDNEQRNLPFLIGYRGVNSNFFSYNNRKLLHGSRFPEAPDEVVLSHKFASKAYGAANPIGTIIRLANPQSIAENTIQSFKVVNVVEDNGLQDPKVDCYFSYEIMTYDALSVK
;
A
#
# COMPACT_ATOMS: atom_id res chain seq x y z
N VAL A 1 18.38 -46.03 -22.89
CA VAL A 1 18.36 -44.69 -22.30
C VAL A 1 19.75 -44.23 -21.91
N LEU A 2 20.55 -45.02 -21.19
CA LEU A 2 21.92 -44.65 -20.71
C LEU A 2 22.90 -44.34 -21.86
N HIS A 3 22.80 -45.08 -22.99
CA HIS A 3 23.65 -44.87 -24.16
C HIS A 3 23.39 -43.47 -24.79
N TYR A 4 22.16 -43.06 -24.96
CA TYR A 4 21.81 -41.76 -25.53
C TYR A 4 22.25 -40.60 -24.64
N LEU A 5 22.14 -40.77 -23.32
CA LEU A 5 22.60 -39.78 -22.34
C LEU A 5 24.13 -39.59 -22.45
N LYS A 6 24.91 -40.71 -22.58
CA LYS A 6 26.35 -40.69 -22.74
C LYS A 6 26.82 -40.01 -24.03
N VAL A 7 26.07 -40.24 -25.14
CA VAL A 7 26.37 -39.61 -26.43
C VAL A 7 26.04 -38.13 -26.37
N ALA A 8 24.89 -37.74 -25.77
CA ALA A 8 24.51 -36.34 -25.57
C ALA A 8 25.56 -35.58 -24.73
N LEU A 9 26.00 -36.17 -23.61
CA LEU A 9 27.00 -35.55 -22.74
C LEU A 9 28.35 -35.35 -23.46
N ARG A 10 28.75 -36.33 -24.29
CA ARG A 10 29.99 -36.23 -25.09
C ARG A 10 29.88 -35.15 -26.15
N ASN A 11 28.73 -34.94 -26.78
CA ASN A 11 28.51 -33.89 -27.74
C ASN A 11 28.51 -32.50 -27.07
N LEU A 12 27.88 -32.37 -25.90
CA LEU A 12 27.95 -31.12 -25.11
C LEU A 12 29.38 -30.72 -24.75
N LEU A 13 30.21 -31.72 -24.35
CA LEU A 13 31.63 -31.48 -24.02
C LEU A 13 32.49 -31.18 -25.25
N LYS A 14 32.12 -31.70 -26.41
CA LYS A 14 32.84 -31.46 -27.69
C LYS A 14 32.60 -30.04 -28.21
N TYR A 15 31.38 -29.53 -28.06
CA TYR A 15 30.98 -28.20 -28.55
C TYR A 15 30.72 -27.20 -27.40
N LYS A 16 31.73 -27.01 -26.55
CA LYS A 16 31.64 -26.25 -25.31
C LYS A 16 31.02 -24.86 -25.49
N THR A 17 31.44 -24.12 -26.50
CA THR A 17 30.96 -22.73 -26.74
C THR A 17 29.49 -22.70 -27.10
N HIS A 18 29.05 -23.57 -28.01
CA HIS A 18 27.66 -23.65 -28.45
C HIS A 18 26.74 -24.12 -27.31
N SER A 19 27.21 -25.13 -26.54
CA SER A 19 26.45 -25.62 -25.39
C SER A 19 26.33 -24.58 -24.29
N PHE A 20 27.37 -23.79 -24.04
CA PHE A 20 27.34 -22.71 -23.08
C PHE A 20 26.35 -21.61 -23.49
N ILE A 21 26.39 -21.18 -24.78
CA ILE A 21 25.45 -20.18 -25.30
C ILE A 21 24.00 -20.68 -25.20
N SER A 22 23.73 -21.92 -25.58
CA SER A 22 22.39 -22.51 -25.49
C SER A 22 21.89 -22.59 -24.04
N ALA A 23 22.76 -22.98 -23.09
CA ALA A 23 22.43 -23.03 -21.68
C ALA A 23 22.14 -21.62 -21.12
N LEU A 24 22.95 -20.63 -21.53
CA LEU A 24 22.75 -19.23 -21.14
C LEU A 24 21.40 -18.68 -21.66
N CYS A 25 21.08 -18.91 -22.94
CA CYS A 25 19.81 -18.51 -23.53
C CYS A 25 18.62 -19.16 -22.81
N LEU A 26 18.72 -20.46 -22.47
CA LEU A 26 17.69 -21.15 -21.72
C LEU A 26 17.51 -20.57 -20.32
N ALA A 27 18.63 -20.31 -19.61
CA ALA A 27 18.60 -19.71 -18.28
C ALA A 27 17.92 -18.31 -18.31
N VAL A 28 18.29 -17.46 -19.28
CA VAL A 28 17.65 -16.15 -19.46
C VAL A 28 16.14 -16.31 -19.75
N GLY A 29 15.76 -17.25 -20.62
CA GLY A 29 14.36 -17.54 -20.93
C GLY A 29 13.56 -17.94 -19.68
N ILE A 30 14.13 -18.81 -18.83
CA ILE A 30 13.48 -19.23 -17.57
C ILE A 30 13.34 -18.04 -16.62
N VAL A 31 14.37 -17.21 -16.48
CA VAL A 31 14.29 -16.00 -15.63
C VAL A 31 13.22 -15.03 -16.13
N CYS A 32 13.18 -14.75 -17.42
CA CYS A 32 12.13 -13.89 -18.00
C CYS A 32 10.73 -14.47 -17.78
N TYR A 33 10.56 -15.77 -17.97
CA TYR A 33 9.28 -16.44 -17.75
C TYR A 33 8.84 -16.35 -16.29
N THR A 34 9.74 -16.61 -15.33
CA THR A 34 9.42 -16.51 -13.90
C THR A 34 9.03 -15.10 -13.47
N ILE A 35 9.72 -14.08 -14.01
CA ILE A 35 9.37 -12.67 -13.78
C ILE A 35 7.97 -12.38 -14.30
N VAL A 36 7.64 -12.78 -15.53
CA VAL A 36 6.31 -12.57 -16.11
C VAL A 36 5.24 -13.28 -15.28
N CYS A 37 5.46 -14.53 -14.89
CA CYS A 37 4.53 -15.28 -14.05
C CYS A 37 4.30 -14.59 -12.70
N PHE A 38 5.36 -14.07 -12.09
CA PHE A 38 5.25 -13.32 -10.83
C PHE A 38 4.39 -12.06 -11.01
N PHE A 39 4.64 -11.28 -12.06
CA PHE A 39 3.83 -10.09 -12.34
C PHE A 39 2.36 -10.44 -12.63
N MET A 40 2.11 -11.50 -13.38
CA MET A 40 0.75 -11.95 -13.66
C MET A 40 0.00 -12.39 -12.40
N GLN A 41 0.68 -13.08 -11.48
CA GLN A 41 0.08 -13.47 -10.20
C GLN A 41 -0.25 -12.25 -9.33
N GLU A 42 0.67 -11.29 -9.24
CA GLU A 42 0.43 -10.05 -8.50
C GLU A 42 -0.68 -9.21 -9.13
N TRP A 43 -0.72 -9.12 -10.47
CA TRP A 43 -1.79 -8.44 -11.19
C TRP A 43 -3.15 -9.09 -10.96
N SER A 44 -3.22 -10.42 -11.02
CA SER A 44 -4.45 -11.18 -10.75
C SER A 44 -5.00 -10.95 -9.34
N LYS A 45 -4.13 -10.77 -8.34
CA LYS A 45 -4.57 -10.39 -6.97
C LYS A 45 -5.21 -9.00 -6.93
N LEU A 46 -4.78 -8.08 -7.80
CA LEU A 46 -5.35 -6.73 -7.90
C LEU A 46 -6.74 -6.73 -8.54
N GLU A 47 -6.97 -7.60 -9.52
CA GLU A 47 -8.25 -7.72 -10.22
C GLU A 47 -9.28 -8.57 -9.45
N ASN A 48 -8.82 -9.59 -8.73
CA ASN A 48 -9.68 -10.51 -7.96
C ASN A 48 -9.99 -10.00 -6.54
N LEU A 49 -10.21 -8.69 -6.40
CA LEU A 49 -10.80 -8.18 -5.16
C LEU A 49 -12.23 -8.71 -5.04
N PRO A 50 -12.66 -9.16 -3.84
CA PRO A 50 -14.02 -9.62 -3.64
C PRO A 50 -15.00 -8.52 -4.11
N ASP A 51 -16.05 -8.93 -4.80
CA ASP A 51 -17.10 -8.04 -5.34
C ASP A 51 -16.62 -6.96 -6.32
N SER A 52 -15.56 -7.19 -7.09
CA SER A 52 -15.02 -6.21 -8.05
C SER A 52 -16.07 -5.72 -9.05
N GLU A 53 -17.02 -6.57 -9.45
CA GLU A 53 -18.12 -6.23 -10.37
C GLU A 53 -19.14 -5.25 -9.77
N ARG A 54 -19.22 -5.17 -8.44
CA ARG A 54 -20.12 -4.25 -7.71
C ARG A 54 -19.47 -2.93 -7.33
N ARG A 55 -18.19 -2.73 -7.70
CA ARG A 55 -17.40 -1.55 -7.34
C ARG A 55 -17.57 -0.45 -8.37
N ILE A 56 -17.96 0.73 -7.93
CA ILE A 56 -18.17 1.91 -8.76
C ILE A 56 -17.18 2.99 -8.31
N ARG A 57 -16.52 3.62 -9.25
CA ARG A 57 -15.73 4.83 -8.98
C ARG A 57 -16.58 6.05 -9.29
N ILE A 58 -16.76 6.91 -8.30
CA ILE A 58 -17.45 8.17 -8.48
C ILE A 58 -16.45 9.19 -9.03
N THR A 59 -16.79 9.80 -10.17
CA THR A 59 -15.97 10.82 -10.83
C THR A 59 -16.80 12.06 -11.11
N VAL A 60 -16.20 13.25 -10.96
CA VAL A 60 -16.87 14.52 -11.30
C VAL A 60 -16.51 14.89 -12.74
N ASN A 61 -17.53 15.26 -13.54
CA ASN A 61 -17.38 15.78 -14.91
C ASN A 61 -16.58 14.88 -15.87
N GLN A 62 -16.71 13.56 -15.77
CA GLN A 62 -16.08 12.59 -16.68
C GLN A 62 -14.53 12.71 -16.80
N LYS A 63 -13.88 13.51 -15.98
CA LYS A 63 -12.42 13.55 -15.91
C LYS A 63 -11.93 12.36 -15.07
N GLN A 64 -10.88 11.69 -15.53
CA GLN A 64 -10.31 10.51 -14.87
C GLN A 64 -9.74 10.78 -13.45
N SER A 65 -9.51 12.05 -13.12
CA SER A 65 -9.07 12.51 -11.81
C SER A 65 -10.17 13.33 -11.17
N SER A 66 -10.89 12.74 -10.25
CA SER A 66 -11.92 13.47 -9.49
C SER A 66 -11.37 13.78 -8.12
N PHE A 67 -11.15 15.07 -7.92
CA PHE A 67 -10.83 15.60 -6.61
C PHE A 67 -12.13 16.07 -5.99
N PHE A 68 -12.40 15.58 -4.80
CA PHE A 68 -13.51 16.01 -3.98
C PHE A 68 -12.99 16.85 -2.82
N ARG A 69 -13.68 17.92 -2.52
CA ARG A 69 -13.44 18.66 -1.28
C ARG A 69 -13.99 17.86 -0.09
N ALA A 70 -13.37 17.98 1.07
CA ALA A 70 -13.85 17.31 2.28
C ALA A 70 -15.33 17.58 2.57
N SER A 71 -15.83 18.82 2.29
CA SER A 71 -17.23 19.18 2.43
C SER A 71 -18.17 18.46 1.46
N GLU A 72 -17.71 18.16 0.25
CA GLU A 72 -18.48 17.40 -0.75
C GLU A 72 -18.56 15.93 -0.36
N ILE A 73 -17.47 15.38 0.15
CA ILE A 73 -17.39 14.00 0.67
C ILE A 73 -18.35 13.83 1.84
N LYS A 74 -18.32 14.75 2.80
CA LYS A 74 -19.23 14.72 3.95
C LYS A 74 -20.70 14.74 3.54
N ARG A 75 -21.05 15.53 2.52
CA ARG A 75 -22.40 15.51 1.95
C ARG A 75 -22.75 14.18 1.30
N LEU A 76 -21.79 13.51 0.63
CA LEU A 76 -22.01 12.19 0.06
C LEU A 76 -22.19 11.12 1.14
N GLU A 77 -21.46 11.20 2.24
CA GLU A 77 -21.63 10.29 3.39
C GLU A 77 -22.97 10.49 4.10
N GLU A 78 -23.45 11.75 4.20
CA GLU A 78 -24.75 12.09 4.79
C GLU A 78 -25.92 11.72 3.89
N GLN A 79 -25.70 11.57 2.58
CA GLN A 79 -26.73 11.18 1.62
C GLN A 79 -26.92 9.67 1.61
N SER A 80 -28.08 9.22 2.05
CA SER A 80 -28.52 7.82 1.92
C SER A 80 -28.77 7.49 0.46
N ILE A 81 -27.75 7.09 -0.28
CA ILE A 81 -27.87 6.67 -1.68
C ILE A 81 -28.38 5.23 -1.72
N SER A 82 -29.57 5.05 -2.33
CA SER A 82 -30.17 3.71 -2.46
C SER A 82 -29.24 2.78 -3.27
N GLY A 83 -28.90 1.63 -2.70
CA GLY A 83 -28.01 0.64 -3.32
C GLY A 83 -26.50 0.85 -3.04
N LEU A 84 -26.12 1.91 -2.33
CA LEU A 84 -24.75 2.12 -1.87
C LEU A 84 -24.56 1.41 -0.51
N GLU A 85 -23.75 0.35 -0.48
CA GLU A 85 -23.46 -0.41 0.74
C GLU A 85 -22.28 0.18 1.52
N CYS A 86 -21.29 0.71 0.79
CA CYS A 86 -20.06 1.21 1.41
C CYS A 86 -19.46 2.32 0.55
N LEU A 87 -19.07 3.42 1.17
CA LEU A 87 -18.33 4.51 0.55
C LEU A 87 -16.88 4.46 1.04
N THR A 88 -15.94 4.35 0.10
CA THR A 88 -14.52 4.34 0.42
C THR A 88 -13.85 5.61 -0.08
N ILE A 89 -13.15 6.27 0.81
CA ILE A 89 -12.45 7.53 0.55
C ILE A 89 -10.96 7.28 0.66
N GLN A 90 -10.20 7.81 -0.29
CA GLN A 90 -8.74 7.79 -0.24
C GLN A 90 -8.14 9.05 -0.88
N SER A 91 -7.05 9.55 -0.30
CA SER A 91 -6.24 10.59 -0.92
C SER A 91 -5.21 9.98 -1.89
N PHE A 92 -4.55 10.86 -2.68
CA PHE A 92 -3.34 10.47 -3.39
C PHE A 92 -2.21 10.14 -2.41
N ASN A 93 -1.22 9.40 -2.90
CA ASN A 93 0.01 9.17 -2.16
C ASN A 93 0.81 10.46 -2.11
N ASN A 94 1.05 10.93 -0.92
CA ASN A 94 1.90 12.07 -0.63
C ASN A 94 3.10 11.62 0.23
N SER A 95 4.07 12.49 0.42
CA SER A 95 5.20 12.22 1.31
C SER A 95 5.42 13.39 2.26
N THR A 96 5.79 13.07 3.49
CA THR A 96 6.14 14.05 4.52
C THR A 96 7.19 13.50 5.46
N GLU A 97 7.81 14.39 6.22
CA GLU A 97 8.72 14.00 7.29
C GLU A 97 7.95 13.88 8.60
N ILE A 98 8.22 12.80 9.31
CA ILE A 98 7.69 12.55 10.65
C ILE A 98 8.83 12.27 11.61
N GLU A 99 8.56 12.48 12.88
CA GLU A 99 9.41 12.07 13.98
C GLU A 99 8.74 10.97 14.80
N VAL A 100 9.43 9.86 14.94
CA VAL A 100 9.01 8.75 15.81
C VAL A 100 9.75 8.88 17.13
N ILE A 101 9.02 8.88 18.23
CA ILE A 101 9.60 8.91 19.57
C ILE A 101 9.91 7.47 19.96
N ASP A 102 11.19 7.13 20.09
CA ASP A 102 11.61 5.81 20.55
C ASP A 102 11.47 5.66 22.08
N ASN A 103 11.75 4.44 22.58
CA ASN A 103 11.68 4.13 24.00
C ASN A 103 12.68 4.93 24.86
N GLU A 104 13.72 5.52 24.26
CA GLU A 104 14.71 6.36 24.90
C GLU A 104 14.37 7.86 24.76
N GLN A 105 13.16 8.19 24.32
CA GLN A 105 12.66 9.55 24.07
C GLN A 105 13.45 10.32 23.00
N ARG A 106 14.14 9.62 22.10
CA ARG A 106 14.82 10.25 20.97
C ARG A 106 13.85 10.41 19.81
N ASN A 107 13.89 11.58 19.18
CA ASN A 107 13.14 11.84 17.95
C ASN A 107 13.94 11.29 16.77
N LEU A 108 13.41 10.27 16.12
CA LEU A 108 13.99 9.69 14.92
C LEU A 108 13.22 10.18 13.68
N PRO A 109 13.87 10.96 12.80
CA PRO A 109 13.22 11.49 11.61
C PRO A 109 13.09 10.40 10.54
N PHE A 110 11.91 10.33 9.91
CA PHE A 110 11.63 9.46 8.77
C PHE A 110 10.90 10.23 7.68
N LEU A 111 11.36 10.05 6.45
CA LEU A 111 10.56 10.41 5.27
C LEU A 111 9.60 9.27 4.98
N ILE A 112 8.31 9.53 5.01
CA ILE A 112 7.24 8.55 4.81
C ILE A 112 6.36 8.90 3.62
N GLY A 113 5.83 7.86 2.96
CA GLY A 113 4.68 7.99 2.11
C GLY A 113 3.40 7.85 2.93
N TYR A 114 2.41 8.71 2.69
CA TYR A 114 1.16 8.65 3.43
C TYR A 114 -0.08 8.78 2.54
N ARG A 115 -1.21 8.32 3.08
CA ARG A 115 -2.52 8.41 2.44
C ARG A 115 -3.60 8.73 3.47
N GLY A 116 -4.50 9.64 3.13
CA GLY A 116 -5.73 9.86 3.89
C GLY A 116 -6.80 8.87 3.46
N VAL A 117 -7.44 8.22 4.43
CA VAL A 117 -8.46 7.18 4.18
C VAL A 117 -9.58 7.28 5.21
N ASN A 118 -10.75 6.72 4.87
CA ASN A 118 -11.79 6.47 5.87
C ASN A 118 -11.69 5.03 6.41
N SER A 119 -12.47 4.72 7.46
CA SER A 119 -12.48 3.40 8.10
C SER A 119 -12.83 2.27 7.13
N ASN A 120 -13.69 2.54 6.15
CA ASN A 120 -14.15 1.57 5.16
C ASN A 120 -13.04 1.14 4.18
N PHE A 121 -11.99 1.96 4.02
CA PHE A 121 -10.88 1.69 3.08
C PHE A 121 -10.23 0.33 3.31
N PHE A 122 -10.00 -0.04 4.55
CA PHE A 122 -9.30 -1.28 4.89
C PHE A 122 -10.16 -2.51 4.58
N SER A 123 -11.43 -2.48 4.97
CA SER A 123 -12.40 -3.55 4.67
C SER A 123 -12.63 -3.70 3.16
N TYR A 124 -12.83 -2.58 2.47
CA TYR A 124 -13.05 -2.54 1.03
C TYR A 124 -11.87 -3.12 0.23
N ASN A 125 -10.63 -2.88 0.68
CA ASN A 125 -9.42 -3.39 0.04
C ASN A 125 -8.96 -4.72 0.63
N ASN A 126 -9.77 -5.39 1.46
CA ASN A 126 -9.47 -6.66 2.12
C ASN A 126 -8.11 -6.64 2.85
N ARG A 127 -7.83 -5.52 3.55
CA ARG A 127 -6.58 -5.33 4.28
C ARG A 127 -6.66 -5.98 5.66
N LYS A 128 -5.74 -6.86 5.95
CA LYS A 128 -5.65 -7.51 7.27
C LYS A 128 -4.93 -6.60 8.26
N LEU A 129 -5.52 -6.48 9.44
CA LEU A 129 -4.89 -5.86 10.59
C LEU A 129 -3.99 -6.88 11.28
N LEU A 130 -2.76 -6.52 11.57
CA LEU A 130 -1.77 -7.41 12.19
C LEU A 130 -1.72 -7.26 13.72
N HIS A 131 -1.95 -6.04 14.18
CA HIS A 131 -1.94 -5.68 15.59
C HIS A 131 -3.12 -4.76 15.87
N GLY A 132 -3.70 -4.88 17.07
CA GLY A 132 -4.89 -4.10 17.42
C GLY A 132 -6.16 -4.58 16.72
N SER A 133 -7.30 -4.03 17.12
CA SER A 133 -8.63 -4.45 16.63
C SER A 133 -9.41 -3.31 15.97
N ARG A 134 -8.83 -2.12 15.86
CA ARG A 134 -9.54 -0.89 15.58
C ARG A 134 -8.93 -0.16 14.37
N PHE A 135 -9.79 0.39 13.55
CA PHE A 135 -9.45 1.35 12.51
C PHE A 135 -9.38 2.77 13.08
N PRO A 136 -8.69 3.72 12.42
CA PRO A 136 -8.67 5.10 12.87
C PRO A 136 -10.08 5.69 12.76
N GLU A 137 -10.61 6.14 13.89
CA GLU A 137 -11.91 6.81 14.01
C GLU A 137 -11.75 8.28 14.33
N ALA A 138 -10.66 8.62 15.03
CA ALA A 138 -10.35 10.00 15.38
C ALA A 138 -9.32 10.61 14.41
N PRO A 139 -9.37 11.94 14.21
CA PRO A 139 -8.43 12.62 13.29
C PRO A 139 -6.96 12.51 13.72
N ASP A 140 -6.70 12.31 15.01
CA ASP A 140 -5.36 12.16 15.59
C ASP A 140 -4.85 10.72 15.64
N GLU A 141 -5.53 9.80 14.97
CA GLU A 141 -5.15 8.40 14.87
C GLU A 141 -4.48 8.06 13.55
N VAL A 142 -3.55 7.10 13.61
CA VAL A 142 -2.79 6.64 12.44
C VAL A 142 -2.67 5.12 12.43
N VAL A 143 -2.73 4.53 11.23
CA VAL A 143 -2.39 3.13 10.98
C VAL A 143 -1.08 3.08 10.20
N LEU A 144 -0.18 2.20 10.63
CA LEU A 144 1.11 1.99 9.98
C LEU A 144 1.07 0.81 9.02
N SER A 145 1.88 0.84 7.96
CA SER A 145 2.21 -0.37 7.21
C SER A 145 3.15 -1.26 8.05
N HIS A 146 3.08 -2.57 7.86
CA HIS A 146 3.95 -3.51 8.56
C HIS A 146 5.43 -3.24 8.27
N LYS A 147 5.74 -2.90 7.02
CA LYS A 147 7.10 -2.55 6.57
C LYS A 147 7.64 -1.34 7.35
N PHE A 148 6.85 -0.29 7.48
CA PHE A 148 7.27 0.89 8.22
C PHE A 148 7.34 0.62 9.72
N ALA A 149 6.35 -0.07 10.29
CA ALA A 149 6.36 -0.46 11.70
C ALA A 149 7.63 -1.27 12.05
N SER A 150 7.98 -2.26 11.24
CA SER A 150 9.22 -3.04 11.42
C SER A 150 10.48 -2.21 11.29
N LYS A 151 10.50 -1.22 10.38
CA LYS A 151 11.64 -0.32 10.17
C LYS A 151 11.83 0.65 11.35
N ALA A 152 10.74 1.21 11.87
CA ALA A 152 10.80 2.26 12.89
C ALA A 152 10.88 1.70 14.31
N TYR A 153 10.23 0.56 14.59
CA TYR A 153 10.10 -0.01 15.93
C TYR A 153 10.77 -1.38 16.08
N GLY A 154 11.25 -1.99 14.98
CA GLY A 154 11.84 -3.33 15.02
C GLY A 154 10.84 -4.38 15.46
N ALA A 155 11.15 -5.09 16.55
CA ALA A 155 10.27 -6.11 17.15
C ALA A 155 9.31 -5.54 18.21
N ALA A 156 9.40 -4.25 18.55
CA ALA A 156 8.55 -3.62 19.55
C ALA A 156 7.14 -3.41 19.00
N ASN A 157 6.13 -3.49 19.87
CA ASN A 157 4.75 -3.21 19.49
C ASN A 157 4.54 -1.70 19.35
N PRO A 158 4.20 -1.17 18.16
CA PRO A 158 4.01 0.26 17.94
C PRO A 158 2.68 0.80 18.46
N ILE A 159 1.72 -0.07 18.84
CA ILE A 159 0.38 0.35 19.26
C ILE A 159 0.44 1.25 20.49
N GLY A 160 -0.23 2.39 20.39
CA GLY A 160 -0.29 3.39 21.47
C GLY A 160 0.88 4.38 21.47
N THR A 161 1.90 4.18 20.65
CA THR A 161 3.00 5.15 20.49
C THR A 161 2.52 6.40 19.76
N ILE A 162 3.29 7.47 19.87
CA ILE A 162 2.97 8.77 19.27
C ILE A 162 3.98 9.07 18.16
N ILE A 163 3.45 9.45 17.01
CA ILE A 163 4.21 9.97 15.88
C ILE A 163 3.95 11.47 15.79
N ARG A 164 4.98 12.27 15.57
CA ARG A 164 4.88 13.71 15.35
C ARG A 164 5.19 14.05 13.90
N LEU A 165 4.47 15.03 13.35
CA LEU A 165 4.80 15.62 12.06
C LEU A 165 5.92 16.64 12.24
N ALA A 166 6.99 16.52 11.46
CA ALA A 166 8.05 17.50 11.40
C ALA A 166 7.57 18.82 10.79
N ASN A 167 6.64 18.74 9.81
CA ASN A 167 5.98 19.89 9.22
C ASN A 167 4.46 19.71 9.24
N PRO A 168 3.73 20.26 10.23
CA PRO A 168 2.29 20.11 10.36
C PRO A 168 1.49 20.62 9.17
N GLN A 169 1.97 21.64 8.47
CA GLN A 169 1.29 22.24 7.30
C GLN A 169 1.26 21.32 6.08
N SER A 170 2.03 20.24 6.09
CA SER A 170 2.09 19.30 4.96
C SER A 170 0.87 18.37 4.86
N ILE A 171 0.15 18.15 5.97
CA ILE A 171 -0.97 17.22 6.02
C ILE A 171 -2.28 17.90 6.42
N ALA A 172 -2.25 18.82 7.37
CA ALA A 172 -3.44 19.42 7.97
C ALA A 172 -3.35 20.94 8.01
N GLU A 173 -4.47 21.61 7.71
CA GLU A 173 -4.64 23.05 8.00
C GLU A 173 -4.70 23.32 9.51
N ASN A 174 -4.98 22.31 10.31
CA ASN A 174 -5.16 22.38 11.75
C ASN A 174 -3.99 21.79 12.53
N THR A 175 -3.79 22.33 13.71
CA THR A 175 -2.77 22.17 14.74
C THR A 175 -2.49 20.73 15.23
N ILE A 176 -2.97 19.67 14.56
CA ILE A 176 -2.66 18.29 14.96
C ILE A 176 -1.21 17.98 14.57
N GLN A 177 -0.34 18.00 15.57
CA GLN A 177 1.08 17.72 15.40
C GLN A 177 1.47 16.30 15.79
N SER A 178 0.57 15.59 16.46
CA SER A 178 0.84 14.27 17.05
C SER A 178 -0.26 13.29 16.72
N PHE A 179 0.11 12.07 16.33
CA PHE A 179 -0.81 11.01 15.97
C PHE A 179 -0.53 9.78 16.79
N LYS A 180 -1.58 9.18 17.34
CA LYS A 180 -1.50 7.93 18.07
C LYS A 180 -1.60 6.74 17.12
N VAL A 181 -0.65 5.83 17.19
CA VAL A 181 -0.68 4.58 16.44
C VAL A 181 -1.76 3.66 17.01
N VAL A 182 -2.78 3.34 16.23
CA VAL A 182 -3.89 2.47 16.65
C VAL A 182 -3.82 1.07 16.07
N ASN A 183 -3.13 0.91 14.92
CA ASN A 183 -3.02 -0.38 14.28
C ASN A 183 -1.81 -0.48 13.33
N VAL A 184 -1.52 -1.71 12.93
CA VAL A 184 -0.58 -2.03 11.85
C VAL A 184 -1.31 -2.89 10.83
N VAL A 185 -1.20 -2.54 9.56
CA VAL A 185 -1.82 -3.26 8.46
C VAL A 185 -0.79 -4.04 7.64
N GLU A 186 -1.20 -5.19 7.12
CA GLU A 186 -0.38 -6.00 6.22
C GLU A 186 0.00 -5.22 4.97
N ASP A 187 1.25 -5.39 4.52
CA ASP A 187 1.75 -4.75 3.31
C ASP A 187 1.05 -5.36 2.08
N ASN A 188 0.61 -4.52 1.17
CA ASN A 188 -0.15 -4.95 0.00
C ASN A 188 0.66 -4.86 -1.29
N GLY A 189 1.89 -5.33 -1.26
CA GLY A 189 2.72 -5.52 -2.44
C GLY A 189 2.70 -4.35 -3.42
N LEU A 190 2.20 -4.59 -4.63
CA LEU A 190 2.16 -3.61 -5.72
C LEU A 190 1.03 -2.56 -5.61
N GLN A 191 0.01 -2.80 -4.77
CA GLN A 191 -1.14 -1.87 -4.69
C GLN A 191 -0.76 -0.52 -4.06
N ASP A 192 0.06 -0.55 -3.00
CA ASP A 192 0.48 0.65 -2.27
C ASP A 192 1.96 0.58 -1.85
N PRO A 193 2.88 0.46 -2.80
CA PRO A 193 4.29 0.16 -2.49
C PRO A 193 5.01 1.29 -1.74
N LYS A 194 4.42 2.47 -1.70
CA LYS A 194 5.02 3.69 -1.12
C LYS A 194 4.25 4.27 0.06
N VAL A 195 3.21 3.58 0.54
CA VAL A 195 2.41 4.07 1.66
C VAL A 195 2.91 3.45 2.95
N ASP A 196 3.46 4.27 3.82
CA ASP A 196 3.96 3.89 5.14
C ASP A 196 2.93 4.16 6.24
N CYS A 197 2.12 5.23 6.09
CA CYS A 197 1.14 5.66 7.08
C CYS A 197 -0.23 5.96 6.44
N TYR A 198 -1.29 5.59 7.15
CA TYR A 198 -2.68 5.87 6.78
C TYR A 198 -3.30 6.75 7.86
N PHE A 199 -3.66 7.98 7.49
CA PHE A 199 -4.32 8.96 8.36
C PHE A 199 -5.81 9.03 8.06
N SER A 200 -6.60 9.60 8.96
CA SER A 200 -7.97 9.96 8.64
C SER A 200 -8.02 10.98 7.51
N TYR A 201 -8.93 10.80 6.54
CA TYR A 201 -9.11 11.75 5.45
C TYR A 201 -9.56 13.13 5.93
N GLU A 202 -10.18 13.22 7.10
CA GLU A 202 -10.70 14.46 7.68
C GLU A 202 -9.63 15.51 7.96
N ILE A 203 -8.36 15.06 8.16
CA ILE A 203 -7.23 15.97 8.39
C ILE A 203 -6.57 16.44 7.09
N MET A 204 -6.95 15.88 5.94
CA MET A 204 -6.31 16.21 4.68
C MET A 204 -6.77 17.56 4.16
N THR A 205 -5.82 18.38 3.72
CA THR A 205 -6.09 19.61 3.01
C THR A 205 -6.75 19.35 1.66
N TYR A 206 -7.57 20.26 1.22
CA TYR A 206 -8.68 20.26 0.28
C TYR A 206 -8.50 19.61 -1.10
N ASP A 207 -7.27 19.32 -1.59
CA ASP A 207 -7.09 19.10 -3.02
C ASP A 207 -6.73 17.66 -3.44
N ALA A 208 -6.80 16.69 -2.53
CA ALA A 208 -6.22 15.38 -2.77
C ALA A 208 -7.12 14.16 -2.53
N LEU A 209 -8.43 14.34 -2.37
CA LEU A 209 -9.32 13.23 -2.05
C LEU A 209 -10.00 12.64 -3.30
N SER A 210 -10.00 11.32 -3.42
CA SER A 210 -10.78 10.60 -4.43
C SER A 210 -11.72 9.59 -3.77
N VAL A 211 -12.91 9.46 -4.32
CA VAL A 211 -13.94 8.53 -3.86
C VAL A 211 -13.99 7.34 -4.79
N LYS A 212 -14.05 6.15 -4.22
CA LYS A 212 -14.24 4.90 -4.96
C LYS A 212 -15.46 4.16 -4.48
#